data_10a39475fbd7d6d0dfa451be03472463
#
_entry.id   10a39475fbd7d6d0dfa451be03472463
#
_cell.length_a   1.000
_cell.length_b   1.000
_cell.length_c   1.000
_cell.angle_alpha   90.00
_cell.angle_beta   90.00
_cell.angle_gamma   90.00
#
_symmetry.space_group_name_H-M   'P 1'
#
loop_
_entity.id
_entity.type
_entity.pdbx_description
1 polymer ?
#
loop_
_entity_poly.entity_id
_entity_poly.type
_entity_poly.pdbx_seq_one_letter_code
_entity_poly.pdbx_strand_id
1 'polypeptide(L)'
;AKGEKERWAKLIDGYFRSGRNIGLVFQLVDIRHKPSQDDLQMIDFLIENEFPFVLILTKKDKLTKTQLAERLEALQTEIPCADQITMIPFSSEKGDGVEEVKAIIEEIAAEYVEDLTEE
;
A
#
# COMPACT_ATOMS: atom_id res chain seq x y z
N ALA A 1 -13.13 11.40 0.01
CA ALA A 1 -13.21 12.79 -0.42
C ALA A 1 -11.81 13.41 -0.52
N LYS A 2 -11.67 14.40 -1.39
CA LYS A 2 -10.38 15.03 -1.67
C LYS A 2 -9.74 15.63 -0.41
N GLY A 3 -10.56 16.28 0.44
CA GLY A 3 -10.07 16.86 1.69
C GLY A 3 -9.52 15.85 2.68
N GLU A 4 -10.07 14.64 2.69
CA GLU A 4 -9.58 13.56 3.55
C GLU A 4 -8.22 13.07 3.08
N LYS A 5 -8.01 12.92 1.77
CA LYS A 5 -6.72 12.49 1.23
C LYS A 5 -5.63 13.50 1.56
N GLU A 6 -5.93 14.79 1.46
CA GLU A 6 -4.96 15.83 1.81
C GLU A 6 -4.61 15.82 3.29
N ARG A 7 -5.60 15.57 4.15
CA ARG A 7 -5.39 15.45 5.59
C ARG A 7 -4.48 14.26 5.91
N TRP A 8 -4.76 13.10 5.30
CA TRP A 8 -3.94 11.90 5.48
C TRP A 8 -2.52 12.13 5.00
N ALA A 9 -2.35 12.77 3.85
CA ALA A 9 -1.03 13.08 3.30
C ALA A 9 -0.22 13.95 4.26
N LYS A 10 -0.85 14.95 4.86
CA LYS A 10 -0.18 15.83 5.83
C LYS A 10 0.19 15.09 7.11
N LEU A 11 -0.69 14.20 7.59
CA LEU A 11 -0.41 13.41 8.79
C LEU A 11 0.76 12.45 8.54
N ILE A 12 0.77 11.80 7.40
CA ILE A 12 1.84 10.87 7.02
C ILE A 12 3.16 11.62 6.89
N ASP A 13 3.16 12.76 6.19
CA ASP A 13 4.35 13.58 6.02
C ASP A 13 4.91 14.04 7.37
N GLY A 14 4.04 14.52 8.25
CA GLY A 14 4.44 14.93 9.60
C GLY A 14 5.02 13.79 10.40
N TYR A 15 4.44 12.60 10.28
CA TYR A 15 4.93 11.41 10.96
C TYR A 15 6.33 11.03 10.47
N PHE A 16 6.55 11.03 9.16
CA PHE A 16 7.85 10.73 8.56
C PHE A 16 8.92 11.73 9.01
N ARG A 17 8.56 13.01 9.04
CA ARG A 17 9.50 14.09 9.41
C ARG A 17 9.84 14.08 10.89
N SER A 18 9.02 13.42 11.72
CA SER A 18 9.29 13.33 13.15
C SER A 18 10.45 12.39 13.50
N GLY A 19 11.00 11.67 12.52
CA GLY A 19 12.12 10.78 12.72
C GLY A 19 11.78 9.45 13.35
N ARG A 20 10.48 9.11 13.43
CA ARG A 20 10.06 7.83 13.97
C ARG A 20 10.33 6.72 12.97
N ASN A 21 10.70 5.55 13.49
CA ASN A 21 10.90 4.36 12.66
C ASN A 21 9.56 3.87 12.15
N ILE A 22 9.40 3.90 10.83
CA ILE A 22 8.22 3.37 10.17
C ILE A 22 8.60 2.04 9.54
N GLY A 23 7.98 0.95 10.01
CA GLY A 23 8.28 -0.38 9.50
C GLY A 23 7.80 -0.59 8.07
N LEU A 24 6.60 -0.10 7.75
CA LEU A 24 6.01 -0.29 6.43
C LEU A 24 4.79 0.61 6.25
N VAL A 25 4.57 1.07 5.03
CA VAL A 25 3.38 1.84 4.66
C VAL A 25 2.48 0.97 3.80
N PHE A 26 1.18 0.98 4.09
CA PHE A 26 0.17 0.34 3.25
C PHE A 26 -0.57 1.40 2.46
N GLN A 27 -0.39 1.40 1.15
CA GLN A 27 -1.08 2.31 0.25
C GLN A 27 -2.27 1.59 -0.35
N LEU A 28 -3.48 2.14 -0.16
CA LEU A 28 -4.71 1.53 -0.68
C LEU A 28 -5.05 2.12 -2.05
N VAL A 29 -5.30 1.23 -3.02
CA VAL A 29 -5.69 1.61 -4.38
C VAL A 29 -6.84 0.71 -4.81
N ASP A 30 -7.88 1.31 -5.41
CA ASP A 30 -9.01 0.54 -5.93
C ASP A 30 -8.57 -0.17 -7.22
N ILE A 31 -8.61 -1.51 -7.21
CA ILE A 31 -8.11 -2.31 -8.33
C ILE A 31 -8.91 -2.12 -9.61
N ARG A 32 -10.15 -1.67 -9.52
CA ARG A 32 -11.06 -1.54 -10.67
C ARG A 32 -10.67 -0.44 -11.64
N HIS A 33 -9.90 0.53 -11.19
CA HIS A 33 -9.61 1.74 -11.95
C HIS A 33 -8.13 2.01 -12.02
N LYS A 34 -7.75 2.81 -13.03
CA LYS A 34 -6.40 3.36 -13.08
C LYS A 34 -6.16 4.19 -11.80
N PRO A 35 -5.01 4.08 -11.17
CA PRO A 35 -4.71 4.90 -9.98
C PRO A 35 -4.91 6.38 -10.25
N SER A 36 -5.46 7.09 -9.27
CA SER A 36 -5.67 8.53 -9.39
C SER A 36 -4.33 9.26 -9.36
N GLN A 37 -4.34 10.53 -9.74
CA GLN A 37 -3.14 11.36 -9.67
C GLN A 37 -2.63 11.46 -8.23
N ASP A 38 -3.53 11.56 -7.26
CA ASP A 38 -3.17 11.58 -5.84
C ASP A 38 -2.49 10.27 -5.42
N ASP A 39 -3.02 9.13 -5.88
CA ASP A 39 -2.42 7.82 -5.61
C ASP A 39 -1.01 7.74 -6.18
N LEU A 40 -0.83 8.20 -7.41
CA LEU A 40 0.49 8.19 -8.06
C LEU A 40 1.46 9.13 -7.38
N GLN A 41 1.01 10.29 -6.92
CA GLN A 41 1.85 11.22 -6.18
C GLN A 41 2.35 10.62 -4.87
N MET A 42 1.48 9.91 -4.16
CA MET A 42 1.86 9.24 -2.91
C MET A 42 2.89 8.14 -3.20
N ILE A 43 2.67 7.35 -4.24
CA ILE A 43 3.61 6.29 -4.62
C ILE A 43 4.97 6.91 -4.96
N ASP A 44 5.00 7.98 -5.75
CA ASP A 44 6.24 8.67 -6.09
C ASP A 44 6.95 9.20 -4.84
N PHE A 45 6.20 9.77 -3.91
CA PHE A 45 6.75 10.25 -2.65
C PHE A 45 7.42 9.13 -1.86
N LEU A 46 6.75 7.98 -1.77
CA LEU A 46 7.29 6.84 -1.04
C LEU A 46 8.56 6.30 -1.70
N ILE A 47 8.58 6.24 -3.03
CA ILE A 47 9.75 5.78 -3.77
C ILE A 47 10.92 6.75 -3.61
N GLU A 48 10.69 8.05 -3.79
CA GLU A 48 11.74 9.07 -3.72
C GLU A 48 12.38 9.14 -2.34
N ASN A 49 11.61 8.90 -1.29
CA ASN A 49 12.10 8.95 0.07
C ASN A 49 12.54 7.57 0.60
N GLU A 50 12.52 6.56 -0.26
CA GLU A 50 12.96 5.20 0.05
C GLU A 50 12.22 4.58 1.24
N PHE A 51 10.94 4.91 1.40
CA PHE A 51 10.11 4.27 2.42
C PHE A 51 9.61 2.91 1.93
N PRO A 52 9.71 1.86 2.74
CA PRO A 52 9.14 0.57 2.36
C PRO A 52 7.62 0.64 2.36
N PHE A 53 6.98 0.14 1.31
CA PHE A 53 5.53 0.16 1.21
C PHE A 53 5.00 -1.01 0.38
N VAL A 54 3.72 -1.31 0.60
CA VAL A 54 3.00 -2.34 -0.13
C VAL A 54 1.71 -1.72 -0.65
N LEU A 55 1.34 -2.02 -1.89
CA LEU A 55 0.07 -1.58 -2.45
C LEU A 55 -1.00 -2.62 -2.15
N ILE A 56 -2.06 -2.20 -1.49
CA ILE A 56 -3.23 -3.02 -1.23
C ILE A 56 -4.26 -2.68 -2.30
N LEU A 57 -4.51 -3.62 -3.20
CA LEU A 57 -5.45 -3.42 -4.31
C LEU A 57 -6.85 -3.82 -3.85
N THR A 58 -7.64 -2.83 -3.44
CA THR A 58 -8.95 -3.06 -2.85
C THR A 58 -10.02 -3.41 -3.88
N LYS A 59 -11.15 -3.93 -3.41
CA LYS A 59 -12.33 -4.23 -4.24
C LYS A 59 -12.13 -5.39 -5.23
N LYS A 60 -11.23 -6.32 -4.91
CA LYS A 60 -11.01 -7.51 -5.74
C LYS A 60 -12.30 -8.28 -6.01
N ASP A 61 -13.19 -8.32 -5.02
CA ASP A 61 -14.47 -9.05 -5.13
C ASP A 61 -15.42 -8.50 -6.20
N LYS A 62 -15.17 -7.26 -6.67
CA LYS A 62 -15.99 -6.64 -7.72
C LYS A 62 -15.57 -7.05 -9.13
N LEU A 63 -14.51 -7.84 -9.26
CA LEU A 63 -13.98 -8.26 -10.56
C LEU A 63 -14.12 -9.76 -10.77
N THR A 64 -14.36 -10.17 -12.03
CA THR A 64 -14.25 -11.57 -12.42
C THR A 64 -12.77 -11.94 -12.50
N LYS A 65 -12.46 -13.23 -12.62
CA LYS A 65 -11.08 -13.69 -12.75
C LYS A 65 -10.39 -13.08 -13.97
N THR A 66 -11.12 -12.98 -15.10
CA THR A 66 -10.59 -12.38 -16.31
C THR A 66 -10.31 -10.90 -16.13
N GLN A 67 -11.25 -10.16 -15.52
CA GLN A 67 -11.07 -8.74 -15.22
C GLN A 67 -9.92 -8.51 -14.26
N LEU A 68 -9.77 -9.37 -13.25
CA LEU A 68 -8.67 -9.27 -12.31
C LEU A 68 -7.32 -9.39 -13.02
N ALA A 69 -7.19 -10.40 -13.90
CA ALA A 69 -5.95 -10.60 -14.67
C ALA A 69 -5.65 -9.38 -15.55
N GLU A 70 -6.65 -8.83 -16.21
CA GLU A 70 -6.50 -7.65 -17.05
C GLU A 70 -6.05 -6.43 -16.24
N ARG A 71 -6.64 -6.24 -15.05
CA ARG A 71 -6.27 -5.11 -14.20
C ARG A 71 -4.85 -5.25 -13.66
N LEU A 72 -4.45 -6.43 -13.23
CA LEU A 72 -3.10 -6.66 -12.74
C LEU A 72 -2.06 -6.41 -13.83
N GLU A 73 -2.36 -6.80 -15.07
CA GLU A 73 -1.48 -6.53 -16.20
C GLU A 73 -1.41 -5.03 -16.48
N ALA A 74 -2.56 -4.34 -16.50
CA ALA A 74 -2.62 -2.91 -16.76
C ALA A 74 -1.84 -2.11 -15.70
N LEU A 75 -1.90 -2.52 -14.44
CA LEU A 75 -1.20 -1.84 -13.36
C LEU A 75 0.32 -1.85 -13.56
N GLN A 76 0.86 -2.85 -14.26
CA GLN A 76 2.30 -2.90 -14.53
C GLN A 76 2.78 -1.72 -15.36
N THR A 77 1.90 -1.11 -16.16
CA THR A 77 2.23 0.07 -16.95
C THR A 77 1.69 1.36 -16.34
N GLU A 78 0.66 1.27 -15.50
CA GLU A 78 0.03 2.44 -14.89
C GLU A 78 0.79 2.95 -13.67
N ILE A 79 1.57 2.08 -13.03
CA ILE A 79 2.30 2.43 -11.80
C ILE A 79 3.81 2.42 -12.09
N PRO A 80 4.55 3.49 -11.71
CA PRO A 80 5.99 3.51 -11.92
C PRO A 80 6.67 2.43 -11.06
N CYS A 81 7.67 1.77 -11.62
CA CYS A 81 8.44 0.72 -10.96
C CYS A 81 7.57 -0.43 -10.43
N ALA A 82 6.47 -0.73 -11.12
CA ALA A 82 5.49 -1.73 -10.69
C ALA A 82 6.12 -3.11 -10.43
N ASP A 83 7.13 -3.48 -11.21
CA ASP A 83 7.84 -4.75 -11.05
C ASP A 83 8.61 -4.86 -9.74
N GLN A 84 8.89 -3.74 -9.09
CA GLN A 84 9.61 -3.68 -7.82
C GLN A 84 8.70 -3.46 -6.62
N ILE A 85 7.39 -3.27 -6.87
CA ILE A 85 6.42 -2.99 -5.83
C ILE A 85 5.59 -4.25 -5.54
N THR A 86 5.47 -4.58 -4.26
CA THR A 86 4.59 -5.67 -3.84
C THR A 86 3.15 -5.18 -3.88
N MET A 87 2.30 -5.88 -4.62
CA MET A 87 0.88 -5.56 -4.74
C MET A 87 0.06 -6.76 -4.27
N ILE A 88 -0.91 -6.50 -3.39
CA ILE A 88 -1.75 -7.55 -2.81
C ILE A 88 -3.21 -7.29 -3.19
N PRO A 89 -3.81 -8.12 -4.06
CA PRO A 89 -5.25 -8.04 -4.31
C PRO A 89 -6.02 -8.35 -3.04
N PHE A 90 -6.97 -7.51 -2.69
CA PHE A 90 -7.60 -7.55 -1.38
C PHE A 90 -9.11 -7.36 -1.49
N SER A 91 -9.86 -8.12 -0.68
CA SER A 91 -11.30 -7.95 -0.52
C SER A 91 -11.68 -8.10 0.95
N SER A 92 -12.18 -7.04 1.55
CA SER A 92 -12.65 -7.09 2.93
C SER A 92 -13.91 -7.97 3.06
N GLU A 93 -14.73 -8.03 2.01
CA GLU A 93 -15.95 -8.85 2.03
C GLU A 93 -15.66 -10.35 1.93
N LYS A 94 -14.70 -10.74 1.09
CA LYS A 94 -14.39 -12.15 0.84
C LYS A 94 -13.19 -12.66 1.64
N GLY A 95 -12.46 -11.77 2.31
CA GLY A 95 -11.28 -12.14 3.06
C GLY A 95 -10.03 -12.37 2.22
N ASP A 96 -10.09 -12.11 0.91
CA ASP A 96 -8.92 -12.26 0.04
C ASP A 96 -7.82 -11.25 0.40
N GLY A 97 -6.60 -11.73 0.53
CA GLY A 97 -5.46 -10.89 0.86
C GLY A 97 -5.30 -10.59 2.35
N VAL A 98 -6.29 -10.93 3.18
CA VAL A 98 -6.25 -10.64 4.62
C VAL A 98 -5.08 -11.35 5.29
N GLU A 99 -4.86 -12.62 4.96
CA GLU A 99 -3.77 -13.40 5.56
C GLU A 99 -2.40 -12.86 5.18
N GLU A 100 -2.22 -12.42 3.94
CA GLU A 100 -0.96 -11.83 3.49
C GLU A 100 -0.67 -10.53 4.23
N VAL A 101 -1.67 -9.66 4.35
CA VAL A 101 -1.51 -8.38 5.07
C VAL A 101 -1.24 -8.64 6.54
N LYS A 102 -1.97 -9.57 7.13
CA LYS A 102 -1.81 -9.93 8.54
C LYS A 102 -0.41 -10.46 8.83
N ALA A 103 0.10 -11.34 7.95
CA ALA A 103 1.43 -11.91 8.10
C ALA A 103 2.51 -10.81 8.04
N ILE A 104 2.36 -9.86 7.14
CA ILE A 104 3.29 -8.73 7.02
C ILE A 104 3.27 -7.89 8.29
N ILE A 105 2.09 -7.58 8.82
CA ILE A 105 1.96 -6.79 10.05
C ILE A 105 2.59 -7.51 11.23
N GLU A 106 2.37 -8.81 11.35
CA GLU A 106 2.94 -9.61 12.44
C GLU A 106 4.47 -9.64 12.38
N GLU A 107 5.03 -9.77 11.18
CA GLU A 107 6.48 -9.76 10.99
C GLU A 107 7.09 -8.41 11.40
N ILE A 108 6.48 -7.31 11.00
CA ILE A 108 6.94 -5.97 11.35
C ILE A 108 6.83 -5.73 12.85
N ALA A 109 5.73 -6.15 13.46
CA ALA A 109 5.53 -6.02 14.90
C ALA A 109 6.60 -6.79 15.69
N ALA A 110 6.98 -7.97 15.23
CA ALA A 110 8.02 -8.76 15.86
C ALA A 110 9.37 -8.06 15.78
N GLU A 111 9.72 -7.48 14.62
CA GLU A 111 10.95 -6.71 14.46
C GLU A 111 10.97 -5.49 15.38
N TYR A 112 9.86 -4.79 15.49
CA TYR A 112 9.74 -3.62 16.35
C TYR A 112 9.97 -4.00 17.82
N VAL A 113 9.42 -5.12 18.27
CA VAL A 113 9.62 -5.60 19.64
C VAL A 113 11.08 -5.96 19.89
N GLU A 114 11.75 -6.59 18.92
CA GLU A 114 13.18 -6.90 19.04
C GLU A 114 14.01 -5.63 19.19
N ASP A 115 13.72 -4.61 18.37
CA ASP A 115 14.43 -3.33 18.46
C ASP A 115 14.27 -2.68 19.82
N LEU A 116 13.08 -2.77 20.41
CA LEU A 116 12.83 -2.23 21.75
C LEU A 116 13.59 -2.97 22.83
N THR A 117 13.79 -4.29 22.68
CA THR A 117 14.48 -5.09 23.68
C THR A 117 16.00 -4.98 23.59
N GLU A 118 16.54 -4.57 22.47
CA GLU A 118 17.98 -4.37 22.30
C GLU A 118 18.49 -3.07 22.94
N GLU A 119 17.59 -2.15 23.23
CA GLU A 119 17.93 -0.92 23.92
C GLU A 119 17.99 -1.15 25.44
#